data_967dbdf5925a381619e28367fbfb87f1
#
_entry.id   967dbdf5925a381619e28367fbfb87f1
#
_cell.length_a   1.000
_cell.length_b   1.000
_cell.length_c   1.000
_cell.angle_alpha   90.00
_cell.angle_beta   90.00
_cell.angle_gamma   90.00
#
_symmetry.space_group_name_H-M   'P 1'
#
loop_
_entity.id
_entity.type
_entity.pdbx_description
1 polymer ?
#
loop_
_entity_poly.entity_id
_entity_poly.type
_entity_poly.pdbx_seq_one_letter_code
_entity_poly.pdbx_strand_id
1 'polypeptide(L)'
;MRSPLVLLLLAAAQPAAAQRLDYRPVSDEALAAGPRLAYQAVEGDSEPAGPRLQWGLLDRFEYALQHGQDGFAWDFSALYGGDRHRLWLGTSGEGPAWSAPDYVELNVAYSYHLGGAWDVNAGFRHDLQAGPDRSYVQLGAQYDDGEALWFGGWAYLSHKGELSARLAGYYNQKLPGALVLQPSAEVDYYGGDMPELGLGRGFGYAEAGLRLRYELKEAFAPYVGLSWSRDLGRTARLTRADGEDPETKSLVLGVRSSF
;
A
#
# COMPACT_ATOMS: atom_id res chain seq x y z
N MET A 1 -5.35 -12.33 28.60
CA MET A 1 -5.37 -10.98 29.22
C MET A 1 -5.21 -10.00 28.07
N ARG A 2 -6.26 -9.30 27.70
CA ARG A 2 -6.28 -8.41 26.53
C ARG A 2 -5.64 -7.07 26.90
N SER A 3 -4.54 -6.69 26.24
CA SER A 3 -3.88 -5.41 26.45
C SER A 3 -4.65 -4.26 25.80
N PRO A 4 -4.89 -3.14 26.51
CA PRO A 4 -5.68 -2.01 25.99
C PRO A 4 -4.81 -0.95 25.28
N LEU A 5 -3.90 -1.35 24.39
CA LEU A 5 -2.95 -0.39 23.76
C LEU A 5 -3.36 0.14 22.40
N VAL A 6 -4.43 -0.37 21.81
CA VAL A 6 -4.87 0.02 20.44
C VAL A 6 -5.77 1.26 20.43
N LEU A 7 -6.29 1.69 21.57
CA LEU A 7 -7.27 2.80 21.65
C LEU A 7 -6.68 4.20 21.88
N LEU A 8 -5.37 4.35 22.03
CA LEU A 8 -4.77 5.64 22.42
C LEU A 8 -4.26 6.52 21.27
N LEU A 9 -4.26 6.04 20.04
CA LEU A 9 -3.79 6.81 18.87
C LEU A 9 -4.89 7.63 18.17
N LEU A 10 -6.16 7.45 18.56
CA LEU A 10 -7.30 8.19 17.97
C LEU A 10 -7.77 9.40 18.79
N ALA A 11 -7.18 9.66 19.97
CA ALA A 11 -7.68 10.69 20.90
C ALA A 11 -6.93 12.02 20.90
N ALA A 12 -5.93 12.23 20.04
CA ALA A 12 -5.10 13.46 20.04
C ALA A 12 -5.33 14.41 18.86
N ALA A 13 -6.35 14.20 18.03
CA ALA A 13 -6.73 15.19 17.01
C ALA A 13 -7.73 16.17 17.60
N GLN A 14 -7.26 17.23 18.25
CA GLN A 14 -8.10 18.40 18.51
C GLN A 14 -8.49 19.04 17.17
N PRO A 15 -9.75 19.47 17.00
CA PRO A 15 -10.17 20.11 15.77
C PRO A 15 -9.46 21.46 15.66
N ALA A 16 -8.47 21.54 14.77
CA ALA A 16 -8.02 22.84 14.29
C ALA A 16 -9.21 23.52 13.61
N ALA A 17 -9.44 24.79 13.97
CA ALA A 17 -10.54 25.60 13.46
C ALA A 17 -10.66 25.42 11.95
N ALA A 18 -11.88 25.10 11.50
CA ALA A 18 -12.23 24.97 10.10
C ALA A 18 -11.88 26.25 9.34
N GLN A 19 -10.70 26.29 8.72
CA GLN A 19 -10.42 27.22 7.65
C GLN A 19 -11.32 26.80 6.48
N ARG A 20 -12.19 27.71 6.05
CA ARG A 20 -12.96 27.54 4.82
C ARG A 20 -11.98 27.26 3.69
N LEU A 21 -12.02 26.04 3.19
CA LEU A 21 -11.43 25.72 1.91
C LEU A 21 -12.18 26.54 0.85
N ASP A 22 -11.54 27.56 0.31
CA ASP A 22 -12.01 28.24 -0.89
C ASP A 22 -11.97 27.23 -2.05
N TYR A 23 -13.10 26.58 -2.27
CA TYR A 23 -13.31 25.71 -3.42
C TYR A 23 -13.27 26.57 -4.69
N ARG A 24 -12.15 26.56 -5.39
CA ARG A 24 -12.11 27.01 -6.78
C ARG A 24 -12.50 25.82 -7.66
N PRO A 25 -13.52 25.94 -8.51
CA PRO A 25 -13.86 24.88 -9.44
C PRO A 25 -12.64 24.63 -10.33
N VAL A 26 -12.22 23.38 -10.39
CA VAL A 26 -11.15 22.92 -11.28
C VAL A 26 -11.65 23.10 -12.71
N SER A 27 -10.81 23.65 -13.58
CA SER A 27 -11.17 23.88 -14.99
C SER A 27 -11.36 22.54 -15.70
N ASP A 28 -12.24 22.52 -16.72
CA ASP A 28 -12.50 21.32 -17.55
C ASP A 28 -11.21 20.73 -18.18
N GLU A 29 -10.18 21.54 -18.36
CA GLU A 29 -8.87 21.12 -18.84
C GLU A 29 -8.08 20.31 -17.81
N ALA A 30 -8.25 20.59 -16.50
CA ALA A 30 -7.65 19.82 -15.44
C ALA A 30 -8.38 18.49 -15.20
N LEU A 31 -9.69 18.44 -15.49
CA LEU A 31 -10.50 17.21 -15.47
C LEU A 31 -10.11 16.22 -16.59
N ALA A 32 -9.64 16.72 -17.73
CA ALA A 32 -9.18 15.90 -18.85
C ALA A 32 -7.81 15.25 -18.63
N ALA A 33 -7.04 15.72 -17.64
CA ALA A 33 -5.68 15.27 -17.38
C ALA A 33 -5.58 13.99 -16.50
N GLY A 34 -6.69 13.49 -15.95
CA GLY A 34 -6.75 12.35 -15.01
C GLY A 34 -6.18 12.71 -13.64
N PRO A 35 -6.28 11.83 -12.64
CA PRO A 35 -5.76 12.09 -11.31
C PRO A 35 -4.24 12.21 -11.37
N ARG A 36 -3.78 13.42 -11.54
CA ARG A 36 -2.42 13.78 -11.20
C ARG A 36 -2.39 13.70 -9.69
N LEU A 37 -1.68 12.74 -9.14
CA LEU A 37 -1.16 12.90 -7.79
C LEU A 37 -0.58 14.31 -7.77
N ALA A 38 -1.12 15.18 -6.90
CA ALA A 38 -0.92 16.63 -6.97
C ALA A 38 0.55 17.00 -6.72
N TYR A 39 1.39 16.68 -7.68
CA TYR A 39 2.78 17.09 -7.75
C TYR A 39 3.02 17.91 -9.02
N GLN A 40 2.35 19.06 -9.11
CA GLN A 40 2.83 20.18 -9.92
C GLN A 40 3.33 21.23 -8.95
N ALA A 41 4.65 21.38 -8.90
CA ALA A 41 5.24 22.60 -8.36
C ALA A 41 4.60 23.78 -9.11
N VAL A 42 3.80 24.57 -8.40
CA VAL A 42 3.40 25.89 -8.88
C VAL A 42 4.70 26.70 -8.87
N GLU A 43 5.30 26.91 -10.02
CA GLU A 43 6.32 27.93 -10.21
C GLU A 43 5.65 29.31 -10.00
N GLY A 44 5.71 29.78 -8.79
CA GLY A 44 5.30 31.11 -8.39
C GLY A 44 5.86 31.37 -7.00
N ASP A 45 6.46 32.54 -6.78
CA ASP A 45 7.04 33.02 -5.51
C ASP A 45 6.04 32.97 -4.34
N SER A 46 5.66 31.78 -3.91
CA SER A 46 4.88 31.52 -2.71
C SER A 46 5.84 31.03 -1.64
N GLU A 47 5.81 31.63 -0.46
CA GLU A 47 6.51 31.09 0.70
C GLU A 47 6.23 29.58 0.81
N PRO A 48 7.25 28.76 1.16
CA PRO A 48 7.08 27.33 1.25
C PRO A 48 5.93 27.02 2.22
N ALA A 49 4.88 26.44 1.70
CA ALA A 49 3.73 26.05 2.51
C ALA A 49 4.21 25.14 3.64
N GLY A 50 3.80 25.45 4.88
CA GLY A 50 4.15 24.66 6.06
C GLY A 50 3.72 23.18 5.89
N PRO A 51 4.15 22.29 6.79
CA PRO A 51 3.81 20.87 6.72
C PRO A 51 2.29 20.67 6.67
N ARG A 52 1.82 19.86 5.70
CA ARG A 52 0.39 19.56 5.50
C ARG A 52 0.21 18.12 5.06
N LEU A 53 -0.99 17.61 5.19
CA LEU A 53 -1.40 16.38 4.50
C LEU A 53 -1.34 16.68 2.99
N GLN A 54 -0.48 15.95 2.27
CA GLN A 54 -0.33 16.11 0.84
C GLN A 54 -1.32 15.23 0.08
N TRP A 55 -1.49 13.99 0.55
CA TRP A 55 -2.50 13.06 0.05
C TRP A 55 -2.73 11.91 1.03
N GLY A 56 -3.89 11.28 0.92
CA GLY A 56 -4.21 9.99 1.49
C GLY A 56 -4.75 9.08 0.40
N LEU A 57 -4.36 7.82 0.42
CA LEU A 57 -4.74 6.82 -0.58
C LEU A 57 -5.20 5.55 0.11
N LEU A 58 -6.44 5.18 -0.09
CA LEU A 58 -6.95 3.83 0.11
C LEU A 58 -6.82 3.13 -1.25
N ASP A 59 -5.69 2.47 -1.49
CA ASP A 59 -5.41 1.83 -2.78
C ASP A 59 -6.22 0.56 -2.96
N ARG A 60 -6.37 -0.22 -1.88
CA ARG A 60 -7.19 -1.43 -1.84
C ARG A 60 -8.14 -1.40 -0.65
N PHE A 61 -9.38 -1.72 -0.90
CA PHE A 61 -10.34 -2.23 0.07
C PHE A 61 -11.16 -3.26 -0.65
N GLU A 62 -10.76 -4.53 -0.54
CA GLU A 62 -11.19 -5.63 -1.38
C GLU A 62 -11.89 -6.73 -0.59
N TYR A 63 -12.94 -7.25 -1.19
CA TYR A 63 -13.51 -8.55 -0.87
C TYR A 63 -13.05 -9.56 -1.93
N ALA A 64 -12.49 -10.67 -1.49
CA ALA A 64 -11.91 -11.69 -2.35
C ALA A 64 -12.77 -12.97 -2.31
N LEU A 65 -13.39 -13.28 -3.43
CA LEU A 65 -14.08 -14.55 -3.66
C LEU A 65 -13.04 -15.58 -4.12
N GLN A 66 -12.81 -16.61 -3.32
CA GLN A 66 -11.78 -17.61 -3.57
C GLN A 66 -12.24 -19.01 -3.19
N HIS A 67 -11.44 -20.02 -3.55
CA HIS A 67 -11.73 -21.39 -3.13
C HIS A 67 -11.53 -21.53 -1.61
N GLY A 68 -12.53 -22.11 -0.94
CA GLY A 68 -12.54 -22.22 0.51
C GLY A 68 -13.22 -21.04 1.19
N GLN A 69 -12.50 -20.33 2.04
CA GLN A 69 -13.01 -19.17 2.78
C GLN A 69 -12.72 -17.89 2.02
N ASP A 70 -13.74 -17.06 1.80
CA ASP A 70 -13.57 -15.72 1.23
C ASP A 70 -12.70 -14.85 2.12
N GLY A 71 -11.96 -13.95 1.48
CA GLY A 71 -11.04 -13.05 2.14
C GLY A 71 -11.42 -11.58 2.03
N PHE A 72 -10.71 -10.76 2.78
CA PHE A 72 -10.69 -9.31 2.60
C PHE A 72 -9.25 -8.80 2.71
N ALA A 73 -8.97 -7.68 2.06
CA ALA A 73 -7.69 -7.01 2.14
C ALA A 73 -7.85 -5.49 2.08
N TRP A 74 -6.93 -4.77 2.70
CA TRP A 74 -6.83 -3.32 2.58
C TRP A 74 -5.38 -2.89 2.40
N ASP A 75 -5.21 -1.72 1.78
CA ASP A 75 -3.97 -0.98 1.71
C ASP A 75 -4.28 0.51 1.77
N PHE A 76 -3.77 1.16 2.79
CA PHE A 76 -3.92 2.59 3.02
C PHE A 76 -2.56 3.23 3.24
N SER A 77 -2.35 4.39 2.63
CA SER A 77 -1.17 5.21 2.87
C SER A 77 -1.50 6.70 2.88
N ALA A 78 -0.66 7.48 3.57
CA ALA A 78 -0.78 8.92 3.64
C ALA A 78 0.60 9.58 3.68
N LEU A 79 0.69 10.78 3.11
CA LEU A 79 1.90 11.56 3.06
C LEU A 79 1.67 12.93 3.71
N TYR A 80 2.43 13.23 4.74
CA TYR A 80 2.37 14.48 5.48
C TYR A 80 3.72 15.20 5.46
N GLY A 81 3.75 16.47 5.17
CA GLY A 81 4.98 17.27 5.21
C GLY A 81 5.03 18.37 4.16
N GLY A 82 6.24 18.80 3.84
CA GLY A 82 6.53 19.76 2.78
C GLY A 82 6.89 19.08 1.47
N ASP A 83 7.44 19.83 0.52
CA ASP A 83 7.70 19.32 -0.84
C ASP A 83 8.78 18.23 -0.88
N ARG A 84 9.82 18.35 -0.07
CA ARG A 84 10.95 17.40 -0.06
C ARG A 84 10.99 16.49 1.16
N HIS A 85 10.59 17.01 2.31
CA HIS A 85 10.69 16.32 3.60
C HIS A 85 9.30 15.92 4.07
N ARG A 86 9.04 14.62 4.11
CA ARG A 86 7.70 14.09 4.34
C ARG A 86 7.73 12.93 5.32
N LEU A 87 6.64 12.79 6.04
CA LEU A 87 6.31 11.60 6.81
C LEU A 87 5.36 10.74 5.98
N TRP A 88 5.74 9.51 5.71
CA TRP A 88 4.88 8.51 5.09
C TRP A 88 4.33 7.58 6.16
N LEU A 89 3.03 7.38 6.12
CA LEU A 89 2.31 6.47 7.00
C LEU A 89 1.60 5.44 6.13
N GLY A 90 1.64 4.17 6.52
CA GLY A 90 1.00 3.10 5.78
C GLY A 90 0.42 2.03 6.70
N THR A 91 -0.66 1.42 6.27
CA THR A 91 -1.18 0.18 6.83
C THR A 91 -1.79 -0.67 5.75
N SER A 92 -1.44 -1.93 5.75
CA SER A 92 -2.09 -2.94 4.92
C SER A 92 -2.43 -4.16 5.77
N GLY A 93 -3.31 -4.98 5.26
CA GLY A 93 -3.64 -6.22 5.95
C GLY A 93 -4.60 -7.05 5.14
N GLU A 94 -4.69 -8.31 5.55
CA GLU A 94 -5.55 -9.31 4.92
C GLU A 94 -6.00 -10.36 5.93
N GLY A 95 -7.04 -11.08 5.57
CA GLY A 95 -7.56 -12.17 6.38
C GLY A 95 -8.88 -12.70 5.87
N PRO A 96 -9.48 -13.65 6.61
CA PRO A 96 -10.78 -14.19 6.27
C PRO A 96 -11.87 -13.13 6.36
N ALA A 97 -12.79 -13.12 5.40
CA ALA A 97 -13.93 -12.21 5.43
C ALA A 97 -14.75 -12.37 6.71
N TRP A 98 -15.11 -11.24 7.31
CA TRP A 98 -15.91 -11.16 8.54
C TRP A 98 -15.23 -11.72 9.80
N SER A 99 -13.91 -11.84 9.80
CA SER A 99 -13.09 -12.29 10.91
C SER A 99 -12.01 -11.26 11.25
N ALA A 100 -11.22 -11.53 12.30
CA ALA A 100 -10.01 -10.75 12.55
C ALA A 100 -9.01 -10.99 11.42
N PRO A 101 -8.22 -9.96 11.02
CA PRO A 101 -7.18 -10.16 10.04
C PRO A 101 -6.11 -11.13 10.53
N ASP A 102 -5.58 -11.94 9.63
CA ASP A 102 -4.47 -12.86 9.90
C ASP A 102 -3.13 -12.12 9.87
N TYR A 103 -3.07 -11.03 9.10
CA TYR A 103 -1.89 -10.20 8.93
C TYR A 103 -2.26 -8.73 8.87
N VAL A 104 -1.48 -7.90 9.59
CA VAL A 104 -1.56 -6.42 9.54
C VAL A 104 -0.15 -5.86 9.53
N GLU A 105 0.15 -5.05 8.56
CA GLU A 105 1.38 -4.28 8.42
C GLU A 105 1.14 -2.83 8.80
N LEU A 106 2.00 -2.27 9.66
CA LEU A 106 2.01 -0.88 10.07
C LEU A 106 3.35 -0.26 9.70
N ASN A 107 3.32 0.85 8.98
CA ASN A 107 4.53 1.54 8.51
C ASN A 107 4.54 2.99 8.93
N VAL A 108 5.71 3.46 9.33
CA VAL A 108 6.02 4.87 9.50
C VAL A 108 7.43 5.14 8.95
N ALA A 109 7.56 6.05 8.02
CA ALA A 109 8.84 6.35 7.39
C ALA A 109 9.02 7.85 7.10
N TYR A 110 10.23 8.33 7.29
CA TYR A 110 10.67 9.58 6.69
C TYR A 110 10.88 9.34 5.19
N SER A 111 10.23 10.15 4.36
CA SER A 111 10.35 10.12 2.91
C SER A 111 11.01 11.40 2.41
N TYR A 112 12.00 11.25 1.55
CA TYR A 112 12.70 12.37 0.93
C TYR A 112 12.52 12.32 -0.59
N HIS A 113 11.99 13.42 -1.14
CA HIS A 113 11.81 13.57 -2.57
C HIS A 113 13.14 13.98 -3.23
N LEU A 114 13.68 13.09 -4.06
CA LEU A 114 14.93 13.32 -4.78
C LEU A 114 14.77 14.31 -5.94
N GLY A 115 13.55 14.44 -6.44
CA GLY A 115 13.19 15.19 -7.64
C GLY A 115 12.74 14.27 -8.78
N GLY A 116 12.04 14.84 -9.76
CA GLY A 116 11.38 14.06 -10.80
C GLY A 116 10.29 13.16 -10.21
N ALA A 117 10.37 11.86 -10.45
CA ALA A 117 9.41 10.88 -9.98
C ALA A 117 9.94 9.99 -8.84
N TRP A 118 11.06 10.31 -8.22
CA TRP A 118 11.74 9.45 -7.27
C TRP A 118 11.65 9.93 -5.83
N ASP A 119 11.28 9.00 -4.96
CA ASP A 119 11.33 9.14 -3.51
C ASP A 119 12.20 8.05 -2.89
N VAL A 120 12.92 8.41 -1.83
CA VAL A 120 13.58 7.45 -0.95
C VAL A 120 13.01 7.56 0.45
N ASN A 121 12.91 6.44 1.15
CA ASN A 121 12.36 6.43 2.49
C ASN A 121 13.18 5.56 3.44
N ALA A 122 13.16 5.95 4.70
CA ALA A 122 13.75 5.20 5.80
C ALA A 122 12.81 5.25 7.01
N GLY A 123 12.58 4.12 7.67
CA GLY A 123 11.60 4.08 8.74
C GLY A 123 11.48 2.75 9.43
N PHE A 124 10.29 2.54 9.98
CA PHE A 124 9.94 1.35 10.75
C PHE A 124 8.69 0.71 10.18
N ARG A 125 8.68 -0.61 10.23
CA ARG A 125 7.55 -1.47 9.93
C ARG A 125 7.30 -2.38 11.14
N HIS A 126 6.04 -2.62 11.44
CA HIS A 126 5.62 -3.58 12.45
C HIS A 126 4.51 -4.46 11.89
N ASP A 127 4.74 -5.77 11.95
CA ASP A 127 3.80 -6.79 11.49
C ASP A 127 3.13 -7.45 12.69
N LEU A 128 1.80 -7.40 12.70
CA LEU A 128 0.93 -8.16 13.57
C LEU A 128 0.41 -9.35 12.77
N GLN A 129 0.61 -10.57 13.25
CA GLN A 129 0.30 -11.78 12.46
C GLN A 129 -0.06 -12.96 13.36
N ALA A 130 -0.53 -14.06 12.76
CA ALA A 130 -0.89 -15.27 13.49
C ALA A 130 0.30 -15.91 14.22
N GLY A 131 1.54 -15.67 13.75
CA GLY A 131 2.79 -16.04 14.41
C GLY A 131 3.29 -14.96 15.38
N PRO A 132 4.56 -14.98 15.74
CA PRO A 132 5.15 -13.92 16.57
C PRO A 132 5.29 -12.63 15.75
N ASP A 133 4.85 -11.50 16.35
CA ASP A 133 5.00 -10.19 15.75
C ASP A 133 6.45 -9.88 15.37
N ARG A 134 6.62 -9.08 14.32
CA ARG A 134 7.93 -8.63 13.84
C ARG A 134 7.98 -7.11 13.70
N SER A 135 9.10 -6.55 14.15
CA SER A 135 9.43 -5.13 13.89
C SER A 135 10.68 -5.06 13.03
N TYR A 136 10.67 -4.12 12.11
CA TYR A 136 11.78 -3.94 11.17
C TYR A 136 12.19 -2.46 11.11
N VAL A 137 13.45 -2.23 10.83
CA VAL A 137 13.89 -1.01 10.16
C VAL A 137 13.77 -1.23 8.66
N GLN A 138 13.35 -0.19 7.94
CA GLN A 138 13.19 -0.27 6.49
C GLN A 138 13.95 0.84 5.78
N LEU A 139 14.43 0.51 4.58
CA LEU A 139 14.95 1.44 3.60
C LEU A 139 14.28 1.13 2.28
N GLY A 140 13.83 2.15 1.56
CA GLY A 140 13.14 1.95 0.29
C GLY A 140 13.37 3.08 -0.70
N ALA A 141 13.06 2.78 -1.93
CA ALA A 141 12.95 3.75 -3.01
C ALA A 141 11.72 3.43 -3.85
N GLN A 142 11.06 4.46 -4.33
CA GLN A 142 9.90 4.32 -5.19
C GLN A 142 9.92 5.35 -6.31
N TYR A 143 9.35 4.95 -7.42
CA TYR A 143 9.12 5.75 -8.60
C TYR A 143 7.62 5.90 -8.82
N ASP A 144 7.15 7.12 -9.04
CA ASP A 144 5.77 7.43 -9.37
C ASP A 144 5.77 8.56 -10.40
N ASP A 145 5.37 8.27 -11.64
CA ASP A 145 5.28 9.29 -12.69
C ASP A 145 4.04 10.19 -12.55
N GLY A 146 3.19 9.90 -11.57
CA GLY A 146 1.94 10.61 -11.32
C GLY A 146 0.85 10.33 -12.36
N GLU A 147 1.08 9.45 -13.33
CA GLU A 147 0.16 9.15 -14.43
C GLU A 147 -0.17 7.66 -14.53
N ALA A 148 0.81 6.86 -14.90
CA ALA A 148 0.58 5.48 -15.27
C ALA A 148 1.39 4.48 -14.46
N LEU A 149 2.66 4.75 -14.22
CA LEU A 149 3.60 3.79 -13.68
C LEU A 149 3.99 4.12 -12.24
N TRP A 150 3.75 3.20 -11.34
CA TRP A 150 4.32 3.20 -10.02
C TRP A 150 5.07 1.89 -9.76
N PHE A 151 6.26 1.97 -9.19
CA PHE A 151 6.96 0.82 -8.64
C PHE A 151 7.86 1.22 -7.49
N GLY A 152 8.12 0.27 -6.59
CA GLY A 152 8.98 0.50 -5.44
C GLY A 152 9.71 -0.76 -5.00
N GLY A 153 10.77 -0.55 -4.25
CA GLY A 153 11.55 -1.61 -3.63
C GLY A 153 11.98 -1.23 -2.22
N TRP A 154 11.90 -2.20 -1.33
CA TRP A 154 12.24 -2.02 0.08
C TRP A 154 13.11 -3.16 0.58
N ALA A 155 14.05 -2.82 1.44
CA ALA A 155 14.82 -3.75 2.24
C ALA A 155 14.45 -3.59 3.70
N TYR A 156 14.31 -4.70 4.40
CA TYR A 156 13.90 -4.77 5.79
C TYR A 156 14.91 -5.56 6.62
N LEU A 157 15.24 -5.05 7.79
CA LEU A 157 16.01 -5.78 8.78
C LEU A 157 15.17 -5.92 10.05
N SER A 158 14.82 -7.15 10.41
CA SER A 158 14.01 -7.42 11.60
C SER A 158 14.78 -7.21 12.88
N HIS A 159 14.06 -7.03 13.99
CA HIS A 159 14.65 -6.98 15.34
C HIS A 159 15.35 -8.29 15.76
N LYS A 160 15.17 -9.37 14.97
CA LYS A 160 15.89 -10.64 15.12
C LYS A 160 17.11 -10.79 14.20
N GLY A 161 17.42 -9.76 13.40
CA GLY A 161 18.52 -9.77 12.45
C GLY A 161 18.21 -10.46 11.12
N GLU A 162 16.94 -10.72 10.82
CA GLU A 162 16.49 -11.32 9.58
C GLU A 162 16.39 -10.25 8.49
N LEU A 163 16.96 -10.51 7.34
CA LEU A 163 16.92 -9.63 6.18
C LEU A 163 15.84 -10.09 5.20
N SER A 164 15.02 -9.17 4.72
CA SER A 164 14.06 -9.41 3.64
C SER A 164 13.97 -8.21 2.70
N ALA A 165 13.37 -8.42 1.53
CA ALA A 165 13.17 -7.38 0.53
C ALA A 165 11.84 -7.61 -0.19
N ARG A 166 11.20 -6.51 -0.62
CA ARG A 166 9.98 -6.50 -1.43
C ARG A 166 10.19 -5.64 -2.65
N LEU A 167 9.70 -6.09 -3.79
CA LEU A 167 9.52 -5.30 -4.99
C LEU A 167 8.05 -5.35 -5.37
N ALA A 168 7.46 -4.19 -5.64
CA ALA A 168 6.06 -4.09 -6.04
C ALA A 168 5.89 -3.03 -7.12
N GLY A 169 4.84 -3.15 -7.94
CA GLY A 169 4.52 -2.14 -8.92
C GLY A 169 3.20 -2.40 -9.63
N TYR A 170 2.69 -1.34 -10.24
CA TYR A 170 1.50 -1.40 -11.11
C TYR A 170 1.61 -0.44 -12.28
N TYR A 171 0.79 -0.70 -13.28
CA TYR A 171 0.63 0.17 -14.44
C TYR A 171 -0.85 0.48 -14.66
N ASN A 172 -1.19 1.76 -14.83
CA ASN A 172 -2.55 2.23 -15.09
C ASN A 172 -2.75 2.46 -16.58
N GLN A 173 -3.34 1.48 -17.29
CA GLN A 173 -3.74 1.63 -18.68
C GLN A 173 -5.11 2.30 -18.76
N LYS A 174 -5.16 3.56 -19.14
CA LYS A 174 -6.42 4.27 -19.42
C LYS A 174 -7.09 3.66 -20.64
N LEU A 175 -8.38 3.34 -20.51
CA LEU A 175 -9.24 2.84 -21.56
C LEU A 175 -10.28 3.91 -21.93
N PRO A 176 -11.02 3.76 -23.06
CA PRO A 176 -12.08 4.69 -23.39
C PRO A 176 -13.13 4.86 -22.29
N GLY A 177 -13.57 6.10 -22.06
CA GLY A 177 -14.45 6.44 -20.95
C GLY A 177 -13.69 6.58 -19.62
N ALA A 178 -14.35 6.27 -18.53
CA ALA A 178 -13.79 6.35 -17.17
C ALA A 178 -13.17 5.01 -16.69
N LEU A 179 -12.71 4.18 -17.62
CA LEU A 179 -12.16 2.86 -17.30
C LEU A 179 -10.62 2.90 -17.25
N VAL A 180 -10.07 2.21 -16.24
CA VAL A 180 -8.62 1.99 -16.10
C VAL A 180 -8.38 0.52 -15.85
N LEU A 181 -7.55 -0.10 -16.69
CA LEU A 181 -7.05 -1.44 -16.48
C LEU A 181 -5.69 -1.37 -15.76
N GLN A 182 -5.58 -2.01 -14.61
CA GLN A 182 -4.38 -1.99 -13.77
C GLN A 182 -3.83 -3.40 -13.56
N PRO A 183 -2.83 -3.84 -14.32
CA PRO A 183 -1.96 -4.93 -13.92
C PRO A 183 -1.06 -4.50 -12.76
N SER A 184 -0.83 -5.41 -11.80
CA SER A 184 0.07 -5.24 -10.67
C SER A 184 0.88 -6.49 -10.43
N ALA A 185 2.05 -6.34 -9.80
CA ALA A 185 2.88 -7.46 -9.37
C ALA A 185 3.64 -7.11 -8.10
N GLU A 186 3.86 -8.11 -7.27
CA GLU A 186 4.68 -8.03 -6.07
C GLU A 186 5.52 -9.31 -5.93
N VAL A 187 6.71 -9.18 -5.37
CA VAL A 187 7.57 -10.33 -5.03
C VAL A 187 8.34 -10.04 -3.75
N ASP A 188 8.36 -11.04 -2.86
CA ASP A 188 9.13 -11.00 -1.62
C ASP A 188 10.32 -11.95 -1.66
N TYR A 189 11.44 -11.48 -1.11
CA TYR A 189 12.67 -12.23 -0.92
C TYR A 189 13.07 -12.28 0.54
N TYR A 190 13.46 -13.45 1.03
CA TYR A 190 13.93 -13.68 2.40
C TYR A 190 15.39 -14.12 2.39
N GLY A 191 16.26 -13.41 3.13
CA GLY A 191 17.70 -13.68 3.21
C GLY A 191 18.05 -14.93 4.00
N GLY A 192 17.14 -15.38 4.87
CA GLY A 192 17.27 -16.56 5.71
C GLY A 192 15.94 -17.28 5.92
N ASP A 193 15.99 -18.46 6.53
CA ASP A 193 14.78 -19.15 6.96
C ASP A 193 14.22 -18.49 8.23
N MET A 194 12.91 -18.31 8.28
CA MET A 194 12.13 -17.82 9.42
C MET A 194 11.02 -18.83 9.72
N PRO A 195 11.38 -20.00 10.29
CA PRO A 195 10.44 -21.10 10.47
C PRO A 195 9.27 -20.75 11.39
N GLU A 196 9.47 -19.82 12.33
CA GLU A 196 8.40 -19.31 13.20
C GLU A 196 7.28 -18.60 12.43
N LEU A 197 7.57 -18.15 11.20
CA LEU A 197 6.66 -17.44 10.29
C LEU A 197 6.27 -18.30 9.09
N GLY A 198 6.71 -19.55 9.02
CA GLY A 198 6.50 -20.38 7.83
C GLY A 198 7.29 -19.93 6.59
N LEU A 199 8.28 -19.03 6.74
CA LEU A 199 9.00 -18.43 5.62
C LEU A 199 10.35 -19.10 5.39
N GLY A 200 10.63 -19.44 4.15
CA GLY A 200 11.87 -20.06 3.71
C GLY A 200 12.76 -19.12 2.92
N ARG A 201 14.07 -19.29 3.04
CA ARG A 201 15.08 -18.50 2.32
C ARG A 201 14.85 -18.51 0.80
N GLY A 202 15.07 -17.36 0.16
CA GLY A 202 14.96 -17.13 -1.28
C GLY A 202 13.74 -16.31 -1.65
N PHE A 203 13.31 -16.36 -2.91
CA PHE A 203 12.00 -15.83 -3.28
C PHE A 203 10.92 -16.67 -2.60
N GLY A 204 10.15 -16.05 -1.73
CA GLY A 204 9.19 -16.74 -0.87
C GLY A 204 7.74 -16.46 -1.19
N TYR A 205 7.43 -15.36 -1.87
CA TYR A 205 6.08 -14.98 -2.23
C TYR A 205 6.05 -14.23 -3.56
N ALA A 206 5.00 -14.40 -4.33
CA ALA A 206 4.67 -13.57 -5.48
C ALA A 206 3.16 -13.36 -5.57
N GLU A 207 2.76 -12.15 -5.95
CA GLU A 207 1.38 -11.80 -6.28
C GLU A 207 1.33 -11.15 -7.66
N ALA A 208 0.27 -11.42 -8.42
CA ALA A 208 -0.09 -10.72 -9.63
C ALA A 208 -1.57 -10.36 -9.60
N GLY A 209 -1.89 -9.14 -9.95
CA GLY A 209 -3.25 -8.62 -9.97
C GLY A 209 -3.61 -8.04 -11.33
N LEU A 210 -4.90 -8.10 -11.66
CA LEU A 210 -5.46 -7.38 -12.80
C LEU A 210 -6.80 -6.78 -12.37
N ARG A 211 -6.87 -5.47 -12.24
CA ARG A 211 -8.05 -4.75 -11.78
C ARG A 211 -8.62 -3.88 -12.90
N LEU A 212 -9.92 -3.94 -13.13
CA LEU A 212 -10.65 -3.03 -14.00
C LEU A 212 -11.43 -2.05 -13.13
N ARG A 213 -10.94 -0.82 -13.04
CA ARG A 213 -11.53 0.26 -12.25
C ARG A 213 -12.44 1.12 -13.10
N TYR A 214 -13.51 1.62 -12.49
CA TYR A 214 -14.38 2.65 -13.06
C TYR A 214 -14.24 3.93 -12.23
N GLU A 215 -13.62 4.96 -12.79
CA GLU A 215 -13.34 6.23 -12.13
C GLU A 215 -14.61 7.09 -12.12
N LEU A 216 -15.49 6.87 -11.12
CA LEU A 216 -16.74 7.63 -10.93
C LEU A 216 -16.47 9.10 -10.62
N LYS A 217 -15.41 9.35 -9.83
CA LYS A 217 -14.88 10.67 -9.43
C LYS A 217 -13.39 10.52 -9.22
N GLU A 218 -12.64 11.63 -9.25
CA GLU A 218 -11.20 11.64 -8.95
C GLU A 218 -10.84 10.94 -7.63
N ALA A 219 -11.75 11.01 -6.64
CA ALA A 219 -11.53 10.48 -5.30
C ALA A 219 -12.14 9.08 -5.06
N PHE A 220 -12.83 8.46 -6.03
CA PHE A 220 -13.53 7.20 -5.80
C PHE A 220 -13.67 6.35 -7.05
N ALA A 221 -13.12 5.15 -7.01
CA ALA A 221 -13.14 4.20 -8.12
C ALA A 221 -13.47 2.78 -7.62
N PRO A 222 -14.70 2.28 -7.81
CA PRO A 222 -15.00 0.86 -7.64
C PRO A 222 -14.32 0.04 -8.73
N TYR A 223 -14.00 -1.21 -8.43
CA TYR A 223 -13.37 -2.12 -9.38
C TYR A 223 -13.76 -3.57 -9.17
N VAL A 224 -13.56 -4.34 -10.21
CA VAL A 224 -13.54 -5.79 -10.22
C VAL A 224 -12.18 -6.25 -10.75
N GLY A 225 -11.69 -7.38 -10.25
CA GLY A 225 -10.38 -7.86 -10.68
C GLY A 225 -10.14 -9.33 -10.42
N LEU A 226 -8.98 -9.77 -10.86
CA LEU A 226 -8.43 -11.08 -10.58
C LEU A 226 -7.15 -10.88 -9.78
N SER A 227 -6.97 -11.68 -8.74
CA SER A 227 -5.72 -11.79 -7.98
C SER A 227 -5.24 -13.23 -8.02
N TRP A 228 -3.94 -13.37 -8.17
CA TRP A 228 -3.22 -14.61 -8.05
C TRP A 228 -2.04 -14.41 -7.12
N SER A 229 -1.95 -15.22 -6.09
CA SER A 229 -0.81 -15.23 -5.19
C SER A 229 -0.24 -16.62 -5.02
N ARG A 230 1.05 -16.70 -4.73
CA ARG A 230 1.71 -17.98 -4.55
C ARG A 230 2.94 -17.87 -3.66
N ASP A 231 3.03 -18.77 -2.70
CA ASP A 231 4.28 -19.05 -2.03
C ASP A 231 5.27 -19.71 -2.99
N LEU A 232 6.53 -19.31 -2.89
CA LEU A 232 7.59 -19.76 -3.77
C LEU A 232 8.65 -20.59 -3.02
N GLY A 233 9.41 -21.36 -3.77
CA GLY A 233 10.63 -21.98 -3.33
C GLY A 233 10.48 -22.81 -2.04
N ARG A 234 11.19 -22.40 -0.99
CA ARG A 234 11.19 -23.10 0.31
C ARG A 234 9.94 -22.77 1.12
N THR A 235 9.42 -21.55 1.06
CA THR A 235 8.15 -21.16 1.68
C THR A 235 7.04 -22.08 1.21
N ALA A 236 6.86 -22.29 -0.10
CA ALA A 236 5.85 -23.18 -0.64
C ALA A 236 5.99 -24.66 -0.18
N ARG A 237 7.18 -25.09 0.20
CA ARG A 237 7.38 -26.43 0.77
C ARG A 237 6.92 -26.48 2.22
N LEU A 238 7.11 -25.43 2.98
CA LEU A 238 6.64 -25.32 4.36
C LEU A 238 5.11 -25.27 4.37
N THR A 239 4.49 -24.42 3.57
CA THR A 239 3.02 -24.32 3.41
C THR A 239 2.40 -25.67 3.11
N ARG A 240 2.97 -26.44 2.15
CA ARG A 240 2.46 -27.81 1.85
C ARG A 240 2.70 -28.80 2.98
N ALA A 241 3.78 -28.65 3.75
CA ALA A 241 4.05 -29.54 4.90
C ALA A 241 3.03 -29.31 6.03
N ASP A 242 2.49 -28.10 6.14
CA ASP A 242 1.41 -27.75 7.06
C ASP A 242 0.02 -28.12 6.53
N GLY A 243 -0.06 -28.69 5.31
CA GLY A 243 -1.29 -29.18 4.68
C GLY A 243 -2.07 -28.10 3.93
N GLU A 244 -1.47 -26.94 3.69
CA GLU A 244 -2.08 -25.80 3.01
C GLU A 244 -1.69 -25.73 1.52
N ASP A 245 -2.53 -25.08 0.71
CA ASP A 245 -2.21 -24.82 -0.70
C ASP A 245 -1.37 -23.55 -0.81
N PRO A 246 -0.16 -23.61 -1.39
CA PRO A 246 0.69 -22.44 -1.58
C PRO A 246 0.18 -21.49 -2.67
N GLU A 247 -0.93 -21.76 -3.33
CA GLU A 247 -1.47 -20.95 -4.42
C GLU A 247 -2.90 -20.52 -4.14
N THR A 248 -3.19 -19.23 -4.29
CA THR A 248 -4.53 -18.68 -4.17
C THR A 248 -4.91 -17.92 -5.44
N LYS A 249 -6.14 -18.12 -5.90
CA LYS A 249 -6.76 -17.41 -7.02
C LYS A 249 -8.08 -16.82 -6.56
N SER A 250 -8.26 -15.54 -6.78
CA SER A 250 -9.44 -14.83 -6.29
C SER A 250 -10.04 -13.95 -7.39
N LEU A 251 -11.37 -13.88 -7.39
CA LEU A 251 -12.10 -12.78 -8.01
C LEU A 251 -12.28 -11.71 -6.94
N VAL A 252 -11.80 -10.50 -7.18
CA VAL A 252 -11.85 -9.41 -6.21
C VAL A 252 -12.85 -8.34 -6.61
N LEU A 253 -13.56 -7.81 -5.61
CA LEU A 253 -14.44 -6.66 -5.71
C LEU A 253 -13.97 -5.64 -4.70
N GLY A 254 -13.74 -4.41 -5.13
CA GLY A 254 -13.17 -3.44 -4.22
C GLY A 254 -13.41 -2.00 -4.61
N VAL A 255 -12.88 -1.12 -3.77
CA VAL A 255 -12.89 0.32 -3.99
C VAL A 255 -11.49 0.89 -3.77
N ARG A 256 -11.16 1.89 -4.59
CA ARG A 256 -10.00 2.76 -4.43
C ARG A 256 -10.49 4.18 -4.16
N SER A 257 -9.84 4.87 -3.22
CA SER A 257 -10.20 6.25 -2.88
C SER A 257 -8.96 7.06 -2.58
N SER A 258 -8.91 8.31 -3.07
CA SER A 258 -7.85 9.27 -2.76
C SER A 258 -8.44 10.57 -2.20
N PHE A 259 -7.74 11.26 -1.31
CA PHE A 259 -8.17 12.50 -0.68
C PHE A 259 -6.99 13.34 -0.22
#